data_6081bf0db8f4054acf19fff960cd8cc3
#
_entry.id   6081bf0db8f4054acf19fff960cd8cc3
#
_cell.length_a   1.000
_cell.length_b   1.000
_cell.length_c   1.000
_cell.angle_alpha   90.00
_cell.angle_beta   90.00
_cell.angle_gamma   90.00
#
_symmetry.space_group_name_H-M   'P 1'
#
loop_
_entity.id
_entity.type
_entity.pdbx_description
1 polymer ?
#
loop_
_entity_poly.entity_id
_entity_poly.type
_entity_poly.pdbx_seq_one_letter_code
_entity_poly.pdbx_strand_id
1 'polypeptide(L)'
;VDAEIVPQENQLKDRIEEKNVSISGMGQVKQSLTSLKTILGGLDGKNGLSVSSSGSSVGVTISDAALAKEFSHDVTVTQLAKAQTLVFDSFASDSVDLGAGSLVFSFGSWSSSTFTADSSISSKTVTISSSTSTLAGIRDAVNDANIGVKASIIQKTSSNFALVFQS
;
A
#
# COMPACT_ATOMS: atom_id res chain seq x y z
N VAL A 1 58.06 33.49 48.93
CA VAL A 1 57.66 32.52 47.92
C VAL A 1 56.13 32.48 47.82
N ASP A 2 55.41 32.30 48.97
CA ASP A 2 53.93 32.18 48.94
C ASP A 2 53.21 33.49 48.53
N ALA A 3 53.76 34.66 48.92
CA ALA A 3 53.17 35.98 48.61
C ALA A 3 53.16 36.30 47.12
N GLU A 4 53.94 35.64 46.30
CA GLU A 4 54.05 35.85 44.84
C GLU A 4 53.33 34.79 44.03
N ILE A 5 53.20 33.60 44.58
CA ILE A 5 52.58 32.44 43.93
C ILE A 5 51.05 32.49 44.10
N VAL A 6 50.56 32.78 45.32
CA VAL A 6 49.12 32.79 45.63
C VAL A 6 48.29 33.74 44.73
N PRO A 7 48.74 34.95 44.40
CA PRO A 7 47.97 35.79 43.44
C PRO A 7 47.90 35.20 42.04
N GLN A 8 48.96 34.53 41.58
CA GLN A 8 48.97 33.89 40.25
C GLN A 8 48.07 32.68 40.19
N GLU A 9 48.06 31.88 41.27
CA GLU A 9 47.14 30.75 41.38
C GLU A 9 45.69 31.21 41.40
N ASN A 10 45.37 32.27 42.10
CA ASN A 10 44.01 32.81 42.13
C ASN A 10 43.57 33.34 40.74
N GLN A 11 44.44 34.10 40.07
CA GLN A 11 44.16 34.53 38.70
C GLN A 11 43.95 33.33 37.74
N LEU A 12 44.69 32.26 37.92
CA LEU A 12 44.54 31.08 37.11
C LEU A 12 43.21 30.34 37.42
N LYS A 13 42.82 30.26 38.67
CA LYS A 13 41.54 29.72 39.11
C LYS A 13 40.36 30.53 38.56
N ASP A 14 40.42 31.85 38.67
CA ASP A 14 39.38 32.71 38.14
C ASP A 14 39.22 32.57 36.62
N ARG A 15 40.33 32.47 35.90
CA ARG A 15 40.31 32.22 34.44
C ARG A 15 39.74 30.83 34.08
N ILE A 16 40.04 29.80 34.89
CA ILE A 16 39.46 28.48 34.69
C ILE A 16 37.94 28.48 34.93
N GLU A 17 37.50 29.17 35.98
CA GLU A 17 36.09 29.31 36.30
C GLU A 17 35.33 30.07 35.21
N GLU A 18 35.89 31.18 34.73
CA GLU A 18 35.33 31.95 33.62
C GLU A 18 35.20 31.10 32.35
N LYS A 19 36.22 30.26 32.02
CA LYS A 19 36.18 29.34 30.91
C LYS A 19 35.17 28.22 31.10
N ASN A 20 35.05 27.71 32.29
CA ASN A 20 34.05 26.67 32.61
C ASN A 20 32.62 27.21 32.50
N VAL A 21 32.35 28.45 32.94
CA VAL A 21 31.05 29.10 32.74
C VAL A 21 30.78 29.28 31.27
N SER A 22 31.79 29.74 30.50
CA SER A 22 31.66 29.90 29.05
C SER A 22 31.37 28.59 28.34
N ILE A 23 32.09 27.51 28.68
CA ILE A 23 31.87 26.15 28.13
C ILE A 23 30.46 25.64 28.47
N SER A 24 30.02 25.82 29.72
CA SER A 24 28.68 25.46 30.16
C SER A 24 27.60 26.21 29.41
N GLY A 25 27.78 27.54 29.21
CA GLY A 25 26.87 28.36 28.43
C GLY A 25 26.77 27.90 26.97
N MET A 26 27.92 27.62 26.34
CA MET A 26 27.92 27.05 24.97
C MET A 26 27.26 25.67 24.90
N GLY A 27 27.42 24.85 25.94
CA GLY A 27 26.73 23.56 26.08
C GLY A 27 25.22 23.73 26.10
N GLN A 28 24.71 24.67 26.86
CA GLN A 28 23.26 24.99 26.92
C GLN A 28 22.72 25.49 25.58
N VAL A 29 23.45 26.39 24.90
CA VAL A 29 23.07 26.88 23.57
C VAL A 29 23.03 25.71 22.56
N LYS A 30 24.05 24.85 22.56
CA LYS A 30 24.08 23.67 21.68
C LYS A 30 22.90 22.74 21.96
N GLN A 31 22.57 22.50 23.23
CA GLN A 31 21.42 21.68 23.61
C GLN A 31 20.11 22.30 23.13
N SER A 32 19.92 23.59 23.31
CA SER A 32 18.73 24.32 22.85
C SER A 32 18.58 24.26 21.34
N LEU A 33 19.65 24.43 20.57
CA LEU A 33 19.67 24.30 19.11
C LEU A 33 19.37 22.88 18.67
N THR A 34 19.88 21.87 19.38
CA THR A 34 19.58 20.47 19.09
C THR A 34 18.11 20.17 19.35
N SER A 35 17.54 20.68 20.43
CA SER A 35 16.12 20.53 20.74
C SER A 35 15.24 21.22 19.67
N LEU A 36 15.59 22.43 19.26
CA LEU A 36 14.91 23.15 18.19
C LEU A 36 14.99 22.36 16.87
N LYS A 37 16.16 21.85 16.50
CA LYS A 37 16.32 21.00 15.31
C LYS A 37 15.42 19.77 15.36
N THR A 38 15.29 19.12 16.51
CA THR A 38 14.43 17.95 16.70
C THR A 38 12.96 18.31 16.54
N ILE A 39 12.52 19.42 17.12
CA ILE A 39 11.14 19.92 17.00
C ILE A 39 10.83 20.27 15.54
N LEU A 40 11.71 21.01 14.87
CA LEU A 40 11.55 21.40 13.46
C LEU A 40 11.56 20.16 12.54
N GLY A 41 12.42 19.17 12.81
CA GLY A 41 12.43 17.92 12.08
C GLY A 41 11.16 17.09 12.28
N GLY A 42 10.46 17.26 13.40
CA GLY A 42 9.14 16.68 13.63
C GLY A 42 7.99 17.37 12.86
N LEU A 43 8.20 18.63 12.44
CA LEU A 43 7.27 19.38 11.60
C LEU A 43 7.51 19.18 10.10
N ASP A 44 8.66 18.66 9.71
CA ASP A 44 9.02 18.48 8.31
C ASP A 44 8.08 17.45 7.65
N GLY A 45 7.31 17.92 6.67
CA GLY A 45 6.36 17.11 5.91
C GLY A 45 5.08 16.69 6.65
N LYS A 46 4.89 17.13 7.92
CA LYS A 46 3.66 16.85 8.68
C LYS A 46 2.90 18.15 8.90
N ASN A 47 2.00 18.47 8.00
CA ASN A 47 1.15 19.66 8.13
C ASN A 47 0.11 19.55 9.28
N GLY A 48 0.28 18.62 10.21
CA GLY A 48 -0.66 18.38 11.29
C GLY A 48 -2.04 17.88 10.82
N LEU A 49 -2.20 17.62 9.52
CA LEU A 49 -3.45 17.13 8.96
C LEU A 49 -3.61 15.66 9.28
N SER A 50 -4.76 15.32 9.78
CA SER A 50 -5.23 13.96 9.92
C SER A 50 -6.47 13.76 9.07
N VAL A 51 -6.66 12.55 8.58
CA VAL A 51 -7.86 12.20 7.82
C VAL A 51 -8.66 11.16 8.61
N SER A 52 -9.96 11.35 8.63
CA SER A 52 -10.88 10.39 9.23
C SER A 52 -12.09 10.19 8.32
N SER A 53 -12.63 8.98 8.34
CA SER A 53 -13.90 8.65 7.71
C SER A 53 -14.91 8.30 8.80
N SER A 54 -16.13 8.78 8.69
CA SER A 54 -17.21 8.45 9.62
C SER A 54 -17.76 7.02 9.44
N GLY A 55 -17.42 6.36 8.32
CA GLY A 55 -17.85 5.00 7.99
C GLY A 55 -16.69 4.10 7.61
N SER A 56 -16.89 2.79 7.76
CA SER A 56 -15.90 1.76 7.39
C SER A 56 -15.87 1.43 5.89
N SER A 57 -16.85 1.93 5.12
CA SER A 57 -16.99 1.62 3.69
C SER A 57 -16.04 2.43 2.79
N VAL A 58 -15.44 3.50 3.33
CA VAL A 58 -14.51 4.36 2.59
C VAL A 58 -13.23 4.50 3.41
N GLY A 59 -12.13 4.02 2.85
CA GLY A 59 -10.79 4.28 3.36
C GLY A 59 -10.23 5.56 2.76
N VAL A 60 -9.70 6.46 3.59
CA VAL A 60 -9.09 7.71 3.16
C VAL A 60 -7.68 7.79 3.68
N THR A 61 -6.76 8.17 2.81
CA THR A 61 -5.35 8.37 3.16
C THR A 61 -4.81 9.65 2.54
N ILE A 62 -3.87 10.30 3.22
CA ILE A 62 -3.14 11.43 2.65
C ILE A 62 -1.96 10.88 1.87
N SER A 63 -1.95 11.05 0.55
CA SER A 63 -0.87 10.58 -0.33
C SER A 63 0.35 11.49 -0.31
N ASP A 64 0.15 12.80 -0.14
CA ASP A 64 1.21 13.80 -0.03
C ASP A 64 0.82 14.83 1.03
N ALA A 65 1.50 14.75 2.17
CA ALA A 65 1.24 15.64 3.30
C ALA A 65 1.67 17.10 3.05
N ALA A 66 2.64 17.33 2.13
CA ALA A 66 3.12 18.67 1.82
C ALA A 66 2.14 19.45 0.95
N LEU A 67 1.37 18.76 0.12
CA LEU A 67 0.37 19.35 -0.78
C LEU A 67 -1.05 19.27 -0.23
N ALA A 68 -1.26 18.47 0.83
CA ALA A 68 -2.57 18.29 1.43
C ALA A 68 -3.13 19.61 1.98
N LYS A 69 -4.42 19.83 1.74
CA LYS A 69 -5.18 20.97 2.26
C LYS A 69 -6.37 20.46 3.04
N GLU A 70 -6.83 21.23 3.99
CA GLU A 70 -8.05 20.92 4.73
C GLU A 70 -9.25 20.93 3.78
N PHE A 71 -10.04 19.86 3.82
CA PHE A 71 -11.29 19.76 3.08
C PHE A 71 -12.27 18.82 3.82
N SER A 72 -13.54 18.95 3.52
CA SER A 72 -14.59 18.06 3.97
C SER A 72 -15.51 17.75 2.79
N HIS A 73 -15.79 16.46 2.57
CA HIS A 73 -16.71 15.99 1.53
C HIS A 73 -17.59 14.88 2.08
N ASP A 74 -18.86 14.95 1.70
CA ASP A 74 -19.80 13.84 1.92
C ASP A 74 -19.70 12.85 0.77
N VAL A 75 -19.44 11.58 1.13
CA VAL A 75 -19.37 10.48 0.16
C VAL A 75 -20.46 9.48 0.50
N THR A 76 -21.37 9.28 -0.42
CA THR A 76 -22.42 8.25 -0.29
C THR A 76 -22.05 7.03 -1.12
N VAL A 77 -21.82 5.91 -0.44
CA VAL A 77 -21.56 4.62 -1.09
C VAL A 77 -22.91 3.93 -1.30
N THR A 78 -23.39 3.91 -2.53
CA THR A 78 -24.66 3.28 -2.90
C THR A 78 -24.53 1.77 -3.10
N GLN A 79 -23.35 1.31 -3.54
CA GLN A 79 -23.06 -0.12 -3.76
C GLN A 79 -21.57 -0.38 -3.69
N LEU A 80 -21.20 -1.45 -2.99
CA LEU A 80 -19.84 -1.97 -3.01
C LEU A 80 -19.68 -2.96 -4.16
N ALA A 81 -18.48 -3.02 -4.74
CA ALA A 81 -18.11 -4.07 -5.67
C ALA A 81 -18.20 -5.43 -4.98
N LYS A 82 -18.82 -6.41 -5.66
CA LYS A 82 -18.86 -7.80 -5.21
C LYS A 82 -18.10 -8.65 -6.21
N ALA A 83 -17.21 -9.48 -5.69
CA ALA A 83 -16.53 -10.48 -6.51
C ALA A 83 -17.55 -11.45 -7.08
N GLN A 84 -17.44 -11.74 -8.37
CA GLN A 84 -18.22 -12.78 -9.04
C GLN A 84 -17.37 -14.04 -9.14
N THR A 85 -17.98 -15.18 -8.91
CA THR A 85 -17.36 -16.49 -9.10
C THR A 85 -18.11 -17.22 -10.23
N LEU A 86 -17.37 -17.63 -11.27
CA LEU A 86 -17.85 -18.48 -12.34
C LEU A 86 -17.23 -19.86 -12.19
N VAL A 87 -18.04 -20.88 -12.26
CA VAL A 87 -17.62 -22.27 -12.10
C VAL A 87 -17.95 -23.04 -13.38
N PHE A 88 -16.92 -23.61 -14.00
CA PHE A 88 -17.03 -24.55 -15.12
C PHE A 88 -16.62 -25.90 -14.59
N ASP A 89 -17.49 -26.85 -14.66
CA ASP A 89 -17.42 -28.11 -13.92
C ASP A 89 -17.51 -29.33 -14.89
N SER A 90 -17.31 -30.51 -14.34
CA SER A 90 -17.40 -31.77 -15.09
C SER A 90 -16.20 -32.10 -15.99
N PHE A 91 -15.00 -31.63 -15.63
CA PHE A 91 -13.79 -32.08 -16.30
C PHE A 91 -13.22 -33.34 -15.64
N ALA A 92 -12.74 -34.28 -16.45
CA ALA A 92 -12.25 -35.57 -15.95
C ALA A 92 -10.91 -35.46 -15.22
N SER A 93 -10.06 -34.51 -15.59
CA SER A 93 -8.76 -34.23 -14.96
C SER A 93 -8.35 -32.77 -15.18
N ASP A 94 -7.32 -32.33 -14.47
CA ASP A 94 -6.68 -31.01 -14.68
C ASP A 94 -5.84 -30.95 -15.95
N SER A 95 -5.49 -32.08 -16.50
CA SER A 95 -4.72 -32.26 -17.75
C SER A 95 -5.60 -32.51 -18.98
N VAL A 96 -6.93 -32.43 -18.84
CA VAL A 96 -7.82 -32.56 -20.00
C VAL A 96 -7.56 -31.41 -20.98
N ASP A 97 -7.37 -31.74 -22.25
CA ASP A 97 -7.15 -30.79 -23.34
C ASP A 97 -8.50 -30.22 -23.80
N LEU A 98 -8.67 -28.92 -23.72
CA LEU A 98 -9.87 -28.20 -24.12
C LEU A 98 -9.71 -27.50 -25.48
N GLY A 99 -8.53 -27.59 -26.08
CA GLY A 99 -8.19 -26.97 -27.36
C GLY A 99 -7.70 -25.53 -27.24
N ALA A 100 -7.00 -25.11 -28.28
CA ALA A 100 -6.53 -23.73 -28.40
C ALA A 100 -7.67 -22.75 -28.76
N GLY A 101 -7.55 -21.52 -28.33
CA GLY A 101 -8.56 -20.49 -28.57
C GLY A 101 -8.28 -19.19 -27.82
N SER A 102 -9.33 -18.44 -27.56
CA SER A 102 -9.22 -17.23 -26.73
C SER A 102 -10.37 -17.13 -25.74
N LEU A 103 -10.06 -16.69 -24.53
CA LEU A 103 -11.04 -16.35 -23.51
C LEU A 103 -11.15 -14.82 -23.43
N VAL A 104 -12.39 -14.34 -23.56
CA VAL A 104 -12.67 -12.89 -23.44
C VAL A 104 -13.41 -12.65 -22.14
N PHE A 105 -12.83 -11.83 -21.28
CA PHE A 105 -13.39 -11.41 -20.00
C PHE A 105 -13.96 -10.00 -20.15
N SER A 106 -15.26 -9.87 -19.93
CA SER A 106 -15.96 -8.58 -19.91
C SER A 106 -16.42 -8.27 -18.49
N PHE A 107 -16.19 -7.05 -18.06
CA PHE A 107 -16.57 -6.55 -16.74
C PHE A 107 -17.83 -5.70 -16.85
N GLY A 108 -18.70 -5.75 -15.87
CA GLY A 108 -19.96 -5.03 -15.90
C GLY A 108 -20.89 -5.44 -14.77
N SER A 109 -22.17 -5.18 -14.94
CA SER A 109 -23.19 -5.48 -13.94
C SER A 109 -24.29 -6.37 -14.51
N TRP A 110 -24.87 -7.17 -13.62
CA TRP A 110 -26.06 -7.98 -13.92
C TRP A 110 -27.30 -7.29 -13.36
N SER A 111 -28.32 -7.16 -14.18
CA SER A 111 -29.66 -6.78 -13.76
C SER A 111 -30.61 -7.89 -14.15
N SER A 112 -31.10 -8.62 -13.17
CA SER A 112 -31.85 -9.88 -13.38
C SER A 112 -31.01 -10.88 -14.20
N SER A 113 -31.37 -11.15 -15.42
CA SER A 113 -30.66 -12.08 -16.33
C SER A 113 -29.88 -11.36 -17.45
N THR A 114 -29.83 -10.04 -17.44
CA THR A 114 -29.14 -9.24 -18.46
C THR A 114 -27.81 -8.72 -17.96
N PHE A 115 -26.73 -9.05 -18.70
CA PHE A 115 -25.39 -8.51 -18.47
C PHE A 115 -25.25 -7.19 -19.24
N THR A 116 -24.80 -6.15 -18.55
CA THR A 116 -24.44 -4.87 -19.16
C THR A 116 -22.95 -4.61 -18.92
N ALA A 117 -22.17 -4.58 -20.00
CA ALA A 117 -20.75 -4.30 -19.90
C ALA A 117 -20.51 -2.86 -19.45
N ASP A 118 -19.50 -2.67 -18.60
CA ASP A 118 -19.04 -1.34 -18.23
C ASP A 118 -18.21 -0.75 -19.36
N SER A 119 -18.68 0.32 -19.96
CA SER A 119 -18.00 0.99 -21.07
C SER A 119 -16.68 1.66 -20.68
N SER A 120 -16.44 1.87 -19.38
CA SER A 120 -15.19 2.41 -18.87
C SER A 120 -14.07 1.36 -18.75
N ILE A 121 -14.42 0.07 -18.79
CA ILE A 121 -13.50 -1.05 -18.64
C ILE A 121 -13.48 -1.86 -19.94
N SER A 122 -12.36 -1.81 -20.66
CA SER A 122 -12.21 -2.63 -21.87
C SER A 122 -12.14 -4.12 -21.51
N SER A 123 -12.79 -4.95 -22.34
CA SER A 123 -12.70 -6.41 -22.24
C SER A 123 -11.23 -6.87 -22.36
N LYS A 124 -10.87 -7.92 -21.62
CA LYS A 124 -9.54 -8.52 -21.60
C LYS A 124 -9.56 -9.86 -22.31
N THR A 125 -8.61 -10.08 -23.21
CA THR A 125 -8.50 -11.33 -23.96
C THR A 125 -7.26 -12.09 -23.53
N VAL A 126 -7.43 -13.36 -23.19
CA VAL A 126 -6.34 -14.31 -22.89
C VAL A 126 -6.31 -15.33 -24.02
N THR A 127 -5.21 -15.41 -24.73
CA THR A 127 -5.00 -16.39 -25.80
C THR A 127 -4.49 -17.70 -25.24
N ILE A 128 -5.16 -18.79 -25.56
CA ILE A 128 -4.78 -20.14 -25.19
C ILE A 128 -4.16 -20.81 -26.41
N SER A 129 -2.89 -21.15 -26.32
CA SER A 129 -2.15 -21.86 -27.36
C SER A 129 -2.35 -23.38 -27.19
N SER A 130 -1.96 -24.17 -28.19
CA SER A 130 -1.98 -25.62 -28.10
C SER A 130 -1.09 -26.19 -26.98
N SER A 131 -0.08 -25.44 -26.53
CA SER A 131 0.78 -25.84 -25.41
C SER A 131 0.17 -25.50 -24.04
N THR A 132 -0.85 -24.66 -23.98
CA THR A 132 -1.54 -24.23 -22.75
C THR A 132 -3.03 -24.58 -22.75
N SER A 133 -3.46 -25.48 -23.62
CA SER A 133 -4.86 -25.84 -23.83
C SER A 133 -5.44 -26.80 -22.78
N THR A 134 -4.63 -27.30 -21.87
CA THR A 134 -5.12 -28.10 -20.74
C THR A 134 -5.80 -27.21 -19.68
N LEU A 135 -6.65 -27.84 -18.85
CA LEU A 135 -7.34 -27.15 -17.76
C LEU A 135 -6.33 -26.39 -16.86
N ALA A 136 -5.20 -27.05 -16.51
CA ALA A 136 -4.12 -26.42 -15.75
C ALA A 136 -3.44 -25.28 -16.53
N GLY A 137 -3.21 -25.48 -17.82
CA GLY A 137 -2.59 -24.44 -18.67
C GLY A 137 -3.49 -23.21 -18.83
N ILE A 138 -4.81 -23.38 -18.94
CA ILE A 138 -5.78 -22.28 -18.98
C ILE A 138 -5.77 -21.49 -17.66
N ARG A 139 -5.78 -22.19 -16.51
CA ARG A 139 -5.65 -21.54 -15.19
C ARG A 139 -4.41 -20.66 -15.13
N ASP A 140 -3.26 -21.20 -15.54
CA ASP A 140 -1.98 -20.49 -15.48
C ASP A 140 -1.97 -19.32 -16.46
N ALA A 141 -2.44 -19.48 -17.69
CA ALA A 141 -2.52 -18.41 -18.67
C ALA A 141 -3.40 -17.23 -18.21
N VAL A 142 -4.53 -17.52 -17.55
CA VAL A 142 -5.39 -16.47 -17.00
C VAL A 142 -4.71 -15.76 -15.83
N ASN A 143 -4.05 -16.48 -14.93
CA ASN A 143 -3.37 -15.90 -13.79
C ASN A 143 -2.16 -15.05 -14.21
N ASP A 144 -1.39 -15.51 -15.20
CA ASP A 144 -0.23 -14.80 -15.74
C ASP A 144 -0.62 -13.51 -16.49
N ALA A 145 -1.80 -13.50 -17.10
CA ALA A 145 -2.33 -12.33 -17.78
C ALA A 145 -2.64 -11.15 -16.83
N ASN A 146 -2.77 -11.39 -15.54
CA ASN A 146 -3.00 -10.40 -14.48
C ASN A 146 -4.10 -9.37 -14.82
N ILE A 147 -5.23 -9.87 -15.31
CA ILE A 147 -6.34 -9.07 -15.83
C ILE A 147 -7.40 -8.69 -14.77
N GLY A 148 -7.12 -8.92 -13.48
CA GLY A 148 -8.08 -8.71 -12.40
C GLY A 148 -8.99 -9.92 -12.14
N VAL A 149 -8.75 -11.05 -12.85
CA VAL A 149 -9.45 -12.32 -12.63
C VAL A 149 -8.45 -13.35 -12.13
N LYS A 150 -8.82 -14.11 -11.11
CA LYS A 150 -8.08 -15.27 -10.61
C LYS A 150 -8.73 -16.55 -11.08
N ALA A 151 -7.91 -17.44 -11.63
CA ALA A 151 -8.32 -18.80 -12.01
C ALA A 151 -7.80 -19.82 -10.99
N SER A 152 -8.64 -20.78 -10.62
CA SER A 152 -8.27 -21.90 -9.76
C SER A 152 -8.95 -23.18 -10.23
N ILE A 153 -8.36 -24.33 -9.90
CA ILE A 153 -8.94 -25.66 -10.16
C ILE A 153 -9.34 -26.25 -8.82
N ILE A 154 -10.57 -26.72 -8.74
CA ILE A 154 -11.10 -27.46 -7.59
C ILE A 154 -11.32 -28.90 -7.99
N GLN A 155 -10.68 -29.83 -7.31
CA GLN A 155 -10.96 -31.25 -7.43
C GLN A 155 -12.12 -31.61 -6.51
N LYS A 156 -13.27 -31.97 -7.08
CA LYS A 156 -14.47 -32.39 -6.33
C LYS A 156 -14.42 -33.87 -5.96
N THR A 157 -13.93 -34.68 -6.89
CA THR A 157 -13.71 -36.14 -6.70
C THR A 157 -12.46 -36.55 -7.48
N SER A 158 -12.06 -37.81 -7.40
CA SER A 158 -10.91 -38.33 -8.14
C SER A 158 -11.01 -38.17 -9.67
N SER A 159 -12.22 -38.00 -10.21
CA SER A 159 -12.49 -37.85 -11.65
C SER A 159 -13.40 -36.67 -11.98
N ASN A 160 -13.54 -35.69 -11.09
CA ASN A 160 -14.34 -34.51 -11.35
C ASN A 160 -13.60 -33.25 -10.85
N PHE A 161 -13.23 -32.45 -11.82
CA PHE A 161 -12.53 -31.18 -11.63
C PHE A 161 -13.39 -30.02 -12.11
N ALA A 162 -13.25 -28.87 -11.46
CA ALA A 162 -13.90 -27.62 -11.85
C ALA A 162 -12.87 -26.51 -12.03
N LEU A 163 -12.99 -25.74 -13.10
CA LEU A 163 -12.26 -24.49 -13.30
C LEU A 163 -13.10 -23.35 -12.76
N VAL A 164 -12.52 -22.53 -11.90
CA VAL A 164 -13.20 -21.44 -11.21
C VAL A 164 -12.50 -20.14 -11.54
N PHE A 165 -13.27 -19.16 -12.00
CA PHE A 165 -12.79 -17.78 -12.18
C PHE A 165 -13.44 -16.87 -11.15
N GLN A 166 -12.64 -16.01 -10.54
CA GLN A 166 -13.08 -15.03 -9.54
C GLN A 166 -12.53 -13.64 -9.89
N SER A 167 -13.40 -12.65 -9.93
CA SER A 167 -13.04 -11.23 -10.14
C SER A 167 -12.82 -10.49 -8.83
#